data_d39554ce568c2f54f9d11659ccbf6ce9
#
_entry.id   d39554ce568c2f54f9d11659ccbf6ce9
#
_cell.length_a   1.000
_cell.length_b   1.000
_cell.length_c   1.000
_cell.angle_alpha   90.00
_cell.angle_beta   90.00
_cell.angle_gamma   90.00
#
_symmetry.space_group_name_H-M   'P 1'
#
loop_
_entity.id
_entity.type
_entity.pdbx_description
1 polymer ?
#
loop_
_entity_poly.entity_id
_entity_poly.type
_entity_poly.pdbx_seq_one_letter_code
_entity_poly.pdbx_strand_id
1 'polypeptide(L)'
;MKRSSVFILSFLCCLLLKPNLVFSEDKKLVGVFGASGRTGTHIIDELIRRDVNIRAFSRRTKENADTDSLNWVVADVTNKESLAEALKNVDVIISAIGPVDGDNSENVDYLGAINIVSAAKESGVQQIIYMSSIGAGGAENISTVMLNLLANKTMKWKALAEEQIRNSGIAFTIVRPGGLLGEPATQGIQFSQGDNVLGWIPREDVAAVLVESIFKDGAKNKTFEVINDDSLPIDAWRDEFDSLKPNEFGVIATGELPTRYWLSPLLVIIAIIYLIRRKRARS
;
A
#
# COMPACT_ATOMS: atom_id res chain seq x y z
N MET A 1 -73.86 4.78 -44.61
CA MET A 1 -73.81 3.75 -43.57
C MET A 1 -72.38 3.68 -43.07
N LYS A 2 -72.15 4.25 -41.89
CA LYS A 2 -70.80 4.45 -41.25
C LYS A 2 -70.78 3.59 -40.02
N ARG A 3 -69.81 2.73 -39.85
CA ARG A 3 -69.29 2.18 -38.56
C ARG A 3 -68.03 1.40 -38.84
N SER A 4 -66.90 1.92 -38.45
CA SER A 4 -65.69 1.16 -38.06
C SER A 4 -64.48 2.11 -37.97
N SER A 5 -64.22 2.72 -36.86
CA SER A 5 -62.98 3.39 -36.61
C SER A 5 -62.85 3.81 -35.11
N VAL A 6 -62.90 2.90 -34.19
CA VAL A 6 -62.61 3.22 -32.74
C VAL A 6 -61.97 2.02 -31.99
N PHE A 7 -61.07 1.26 -32.56
CA PHE A 7 -60.49 0.14 -31.82
C PHE A 7 -58.93 -0.02 -32.01
N ILE A 8 -58.18 1.02 -32.31
CA ILE A 8 -56.72 0.91 -32.50
C ILE A 8 -55.95 1.94 -31.63
N LEU A 9 -56.44 2.44 -30.55
CA LEU A 9 -55.70 3.42 -29.76
C LEU A 9 -55.45 2.99 -28.28
N SER A 10 -55.69 1.75 -27.92
CA SER A 10 -55.53 1.29 -26.54
C SER A 10 -54.37 0.30 -26.30
N PHE A 11 -53.55 -0.02 -27.32
CA PHE A 11 -52.48 -1.04 -27.19
C PHE A 11 -51.05 -0.47 -27.24
N LEU A 12 -50.89 0.84 -27.31
CA LEU A 12 -49.56 1.46 -27.46
C LEU A 12 -49.03 2.13 -26.19
N CYS A 13 -49.68 2.00 -25.04
CA CYS A 13 -49.29 2.68 -23.81
C CYS A 13 -48.58 1.77 -22.76
N CYS A 14 -48.48 0.46 -23.02
CA CYS A 14 -47.86 -0.50 -22.07
C CYS A 14 -46.41 -0.87 -22.36
N LEU A 15 -45.73 -0.22 -23.33
CA LEU A 15 -44.39 -0.63 -23.76
C LEU A 15 -43.25 0.29 -23.32
N LEU A 16 -43.49 1.27 -22.41
CA LEU A 16 -42.44 2.23 -21.97
C LEU A 16 -42.10 2.18 -20.48
N LEU A 17 -42.62 1.24 -19.73
CA LEU A 17 -42.13 0.97 -18.37
C LEU A 17 -41.08 -0.16 -18.44
N LYS A 18 -39.88 0.16 -18.96
CA LYS A 18 -38.72 -0.66 -18.61
C LYS A 18 -38.54 -0.46 -17.10
N PRO A 19 -38.60 -1.52 -16.26
CA PRO A 19 -38.12 -1.40 -14.91
C PRO A 19 -36.64 -1.04 -15.04
N ASN A 20 -36.23 0.13 -14.56
CA ASN A 20 -34.85 0.39 -14.23
C ASN A 20 -34.49 -0.60 -13.12
N LEU A 21 -33.98 -1.77 -13.50
CA LEU A 21 -33.20 -2.60 -12.60
C LEU A 21 -31.99 -1.74 -12.20
N VAL A 22 -32.15 -1.02 -11.13
CA VAL A 22 -31.00 -0.49 -10.39
C VAL A 22 -30.30 -1.75 -9.89
N PHE A 23 -29.32 -2.23 -10.68
CA PHE A 23 -28.30 -3.11 -10.15
C PHE A 23 -27.63 -2.30 -9.06
N SER A 24 -27.89 -2.60 -7.81
CA SER A 24 -27.01 -2.23 -6.73
C SER A 24 -25.69 -2.86 -7.10
N GLU A 25 -24.73 -2.06 -7.51
CA GLU A 25 -23.36 -2.51 -7.68
C GLU A 25 -22.94 -2.99 -6.29
N ASP A 26 -22.73 -4.29 -6.12
CA ASP A 26 -22.34 -4.86 -4.84
C ASP A 26 -21.06 -4.15 -4.39
N LYS A 27 -21.12 -3.48 -3.23
CA LYS A 27 -19.98 -2.75 -2.69
C LYS A 27 -18.82 -3.73 -2.53
N LYS A 28 -17.65 -3.35 -3.05
CA LYS A 28 -16.41 -4.13 -2.88
C LYS A 28 -16.14 -4.41 -1.41
N LEU A 29 -15.71 -5.63 -1.11
CA LEU A 29 -15.19 -5.98 0.20
C LEU A 29 -13.67 -5.81 0.20
N VAL A 30 -13.18 -4.85 0.99
CA VAL A 30 -11.74 -4.55 1.12
C VAL A 30 -11.19 -5.19 2.39
N GLY A 31 -10.23 -6.11 2.21
CA GLY A 31 -9.47 -6.71 3.31
C GLY A 31 -8.27 -5.84 3.68
N VAL A 32 -8.09 -5.50 4.95
CA VAL A 32 -6.99 -4.65 5.41
C VAL A 32 -6.10 -5.39 6.38
N PHE A 33 -4.88 -5.76 5.95
CA PHE A 33 -3.83 -6.27 6.82
C PHE A 33 -3.06 -5.12 7.46
N GLY A 34 -2.73 -5.26 8.76
CA GLY A 34 -2.14 -4.17 9.54
C GLY A 34 -3.16 -3.11 9.99
N ALA A 35 -4.46 -3.41 9.95
CA ALA A 35 -5.57 -2.51 10.26
C ALA A 35 -5.48 -1.84 11.64
N SER A 36 -4.92 -2.53 12.64
CA SER A 36 -4.73 -1.99 13.99
C SER A 36 -3.43 -1.19 14.16
N GLY A 37 -2.62 -1.07 13.11
CA GLY A 37 -1.38 -0.29 13.11
C GLY A 37 -1.62 1.20 12.93
N ARG A 38 -0.57 2.02 13.13
CA ARG A 38 -0.67 3.49 13.04
C ARG A 38 -1.15 4.00 11.68
N THR A 39 -0.74 3.39 10.56
CA THR A 39 -1.27 3.73 9.24
C THR A 39 -2.60 3.01 8.98
N GLY A 40 -2.75 1.79 9.49
CA GLY A 40 -3.95 0.99 9.31
C GLY A 40 -5.22 1.64 9.84
N THR A 41 -5.14 2.34 10.97
CA THR A 41 -6.29 3.10 11.51
C THR A 41 -6.75 4.19 10.55
N HIS A 42 -5.84 4.95 9.95
CA HIS A 42 -6.18 5.94 8.93
C HIS A 42 -6.76 5.31 7.65
N ILE A 43 -6.28 4.10 7.26
CA ILE A 43 -6.86 3.35 6.13
C ILE A 43 -8.32 2.98 6.43
N ILE A 44 -8.61 2.48 7.63
CA ILE A 44 -9.98 2.16 8.05
C ILE A 44 -10.87 3.40 8.02
N ASP A 45 -10.40 4.52 8.58
CA ASP A 45 -11.14 5.78 8.59
C ASP A 45 -11.43 6.30 7.17
N GLU A 46 -10.46 6.19 6.24
CA GLU A 46 -10.64 6.60 4.85
C GLU A 46 -11.63 5.68 4.12
N LEU A 47 -11.56 4.36 4.32
CA LEU A 47 -12.51 3.41 3.73
C LEU A 47 -13.95 3.65 4.23
N ILE A 48 -14.13 3.97 5.52
CA ILE A 48 -15.44 4.34 6.08
C ILE A 48 -15.97 5.61 5.40
N ARG A 49 -15.13 6.64 5.20
CA ARG A 49 -15.53 7.86 4.47
C ARG A 49 -15.94 7.60 3.02
N ARG A 50 -15.40 6.55 2.41
CA ARG A 50 -15.72 6.11 1.03
C ARG A 50 -16.88 5.12 0.94
N ASP A 51 -17.55 4.83 2.07
CA ASP A 51 -18.70 3.91 2.14
C ASP A 51 -18.40 2.52 1.55
N VAL A 52 -17.23 1.95 1.89
CA VAL A 52 -16.73 0.66 1.43
C VAL A 52 -16.95 -0.40 2.51
N ASN A 53 -17.27 -1.65 2.12
CA ASN A 53 -17.30 -2.77 3.06
C ASN A 53 -15.86 -3.18 3.44
N ILE A 54 -15.61 -3.34 4.74
CA ILE A 54 -14.25 -3.52 5.27
C ILE A 54 -14.18 -4.82 6.08
N ARG A 55 -13.17 -5.63 5.79
CA ARG A 55 -12.70 -6.70 6.66
C ARG A 55 -11.33 -6.34 7.19
N ALA A 56 -11.29 -5.95 8.47
CA ALA A 56 -10.06 -5.54 9.14
C ALA A 56 -9.40 -6.75 9.80
N PHE A 57 -8.13 -7.02 9.50
CA PHE A 57 -7.40 -8.14 10.06
C PHE A 57 -6.53 -7.73 11.24
N SER A 58 -6.61 -8.49 12.32
CA SER A 58 -5.82 -8.31 13.54
C SER A 58 -5.33 -9.64 14.05
N ARG A 59 -4.14 -9.67 14.67
CA ARG A 59 -3.61 -10.87 15.35
C ARG A 59 -4.36 -11.21 16.64
N ARG A 60 -5.19 -10.30 17.14
CA ARG A 60 -5.98 -10.46 18.37
C ARG A 60 -7.43 -10.05 18.13
N THR A 61 -8.32 -10.69 18.86
CA THR A 61 -9.74 -10.33 18.85
C THR A 61 -9.93 -8.85 19.20
N LYS A 62 -10.84 -8.19 18.49
CA LYS A 62 -11.30 -6.81 18.74
C LYS A 62 -12.75 -6.87 19.19
N GLU A 63 -12.98 -6.86 20.49
CA GLU A 63 -14.33 -6.92 21.05
C GLU A 63 -15.09 -5.62 20.75
N ASN A 64 -16.37 -5.76 20.37
CA ASN A 64 -17.30 -4.64 20.12
C ASN A 64 -16.78 -3.57 19.13
N ALA A 65 -15.92 -3.96 18.20
CA ALA A 65 -15.35 -3.03 17.21
C ALA A 65 -15.99 -3.16 15.82
N ASP A 66 -16.92 -4.08 15.64
CA ASP A 66 -17.65 -4.27 14.37
C ASP A 66 -18.77 -3.24 14.22
N THR A 67 -19.00 -2.84 12.96
CA THR A 67 -20.12 -1.99 12.55
C THR A 67 -20.76 -2.59 11.31
N ASP A 68 -21.80 -1.94 10.74
CA ASP A 68 -22.49 -2.44 9.54
C ASP A 68 -21.53 -2.58 8.35
N SER A 69 -20.52 -1.71 8.23
CA SER A 69 -19.54 -1.71 7.13
C SER A 69 -18.14 -2.21 7.51
N LEU A 70 -17.86 -2.44 8.80
CA LEU A 70 -16.55 -2.86 9.31
C LEU A 70 -16.66 -4.14 10.13
N ASN A 71 -15.99 -5.20 9.71
CA ASN A 71 -15.90 -6.46 10.43
C ASN A 71 -14.44 -6.80 10.78
N TRP A 72 -14.14 -7.07 12.03
CA TRP A 72 -12.84 -7.49 12.51
C TRP A 72 -12.69 -9.01 12.53
N VAL A 73 -11.64 -9.50 11.89
CA VAL A 73 -11.32 -10.92 11.78
C VAL A 73 -9.92 -11.19 12.32
N VAL A 74 -9.78 -12.25 13.11
CA VAL A 74 -8.46 -12.69 13.58
C VAL A 74 -7.72 -13.36 12.43
N ALA A 75 -6.58 -12.78 12.05
CA ALA A 75 -5.69 -13.34 11.04
C ALA A 75 -4.25 -12.90 11.32
N ASP A 76 -3.33 -13.84 11.23
CA ASP A 76 -1.89 -13.60 11.37
C ASP A 76 -1.18 -13.94 10.06
N VAL A 77 -0.50 -12.96 9.47
CA VAL A 77 0.20 -13.13 8.20
C VAL A 77 1.34 -14.16 8.29
N THR A 78 1.83 -14.45 9.49
CA THR A 78 2.85 -15.49 9.72
C THR A 78 2.27 -16.91 9.83
N ASN A 79 0.92 -17.02 9.89
CA ASN A 79 0.19 -18.29 9.94
C ASN A 79 -0.70 -18.40 8.68
N LYS A 80 -0.22 -19.15 7.69
CA LYS A 80 -0.90 -19.31 6.40
C LYS A 80 -2.31 -19.85 6.52
N GLU A 81 -2.55 -20.77 7.44
CA GLU A 81 -3.84 -21.43 7.63
C GLU A 81 -4.92 -20.44 8.08
N SER A 82 -4.53 -19.39 8.82
CA SER A 82 -5.47 -18.34 9.26
C SER A 82 -5.96 -17.43 8.12
N LEU A 83 -5.29 -17.42 6.98
CA LEU A 83 -5.56 -16.47 5.90
C LEU A 83 -6.62 -16.96 4.91
N ALA A 84 -6.70 -18.27 4.66
CA ALA A 84 -7.58 -18.82 3.63
C ALA A 84 -9.06 -18.49 3.89
N GLU A 85 -9.55 -18.73 5.10
CA GLU A 85 -10.93 -18.37 5.47
C GLU A 85 -11.10 -16.86 5.65
N ALA A 86 -10.07 -16.17 6.17
CA ALA A 86 -10.09 -14.72 6.36
C ALA A 86 -10.28 -13.96 5.04
N LEU A 87 -9.76 -14.45 3.93
CA LEU A 87 -9.83 -13.80 2.61
C LEU A 87 -11.03 -14.24 1.75
N LYS A 88 -11.91 -15.07 2.25
CA LYS A 88 -13.09 -15.50 1.51
C LYS A 88 -13.98 -14.31 1.11
N ASN A 89 -14.30 -14.20 -0.16
CA ASN A 89 -15.08 -13.11 -0.76
C ASN A 89 -14.44 -11.71 -0.65
N VAL A 90 -13.15 -11.59 -0.36
CA VAL A 90 -12.44 -10.32 -0.40
C VAL A 90 -12.09 -9.98 -1.85
N ASP A 91 -12.49 -8.79 -2.32
CA ASP A 91 -12.22 -8.33 -3.67
C ASP A 91 -10.84 -7.67 -3.80
N VAL A 92 -10.48 -6.86 -2.81
CA VAL A 92 -9.25 -6.07 -2.80
C VAL A 92 -8.56 -6.20 -1.44
N ILE A 93 -7.24 -6.33 -1.44
CA ILE A 93 -6.42 -6.30 -0.24
C ILE A 93 -5.65 -4.99 -0.19
N ILE A 94 -5.68 -4.29 0.96
CA ILE A 94 -4.68 -3.31 1.34
C ILE A 94 -3.79 -3.92 2.42
N SER A 95 -2.49 -3.97 2.17
CA SER A 95 -1.51 -4.49 3.14
C SER A 95 -0.60 -3.37 3.62
N ALA A 96 -0.77 -2.96 4.87
CA ALA A 96 0.07 -2.02 5.61
C ALA A 96 0.80 -2.73 6.77
N ILE A 97 1.23 -3.98 6.53
CA ILE A 97 2.00 -4.75 7.51
C ILE A 97 3.40 -4.20 7.71
N GLY A 98 3.91 -4.44 8.89
CA GLY A 98 5.29 -4.17 9.26
C GLY A 98 5.58 -4.77 10.62
N PRO A 99 6.84 -5.07 10.94
CA PRO A 99 7.20 -5.62 12.24
C PRO A 99 6.92 -4.60 13.36
N VAL A 100 6.47 -5.10 14.50
CA VAL A 100 6.41 -4.37 15.76
C VAL A 100 7.51 -4.91 16.68
N ASP A 101 7.69 -4.31 17.85
CA ASP A 101 8.74 -4.70 18.79
C ASP A 101 8.69 -6.22 19.07
N GLY A 102 9.83 -6.88 18.84
CA GLY A 102 9.99 -8.33 18.98
C GLY A 102 9.67 -9.15 17.74
N ASP A 103 9.09 -8.56 16.68
CA ASP A 103 8.84 -9.26 15.42
C ASP A 103 10.11 -9.30 14.55
N ASN A 104 10.22 -10.34 13.72
CA ASN A 104 11.26 -10.46 12.70
C ASN A 104 10.74 -9.89 11.38
N SER A 105 11.46 -8.91 10.79
CA SER A 105 11.10 -8.31 9.50
C SER A 105 11.00 -9.34 8.37
N GLU A 106 11.84 -10.38 8.36
CA GLU A 106 11.75 -11.46 7.38
C GLU A 106 10.40 -12.18 7.45
N ASN A 107 9.96 -12.51 8.68
CA ASN A 107 8.71 -13.23 8.88
C ASN A 107 7.49 -12.38 8.55
N VAL A 108 7.50 -11.10 8.90
CA VAL A 108 6.34 -10.21 8.72
C VAL A 108 6.34 -9.60 7.32
N ASP A 109 7.42 -8.89 6.94
CA ASP A 109 7.44 -8.14 5.67
C ASP A 109 7.52 -9.05 4.45
N TYR A 110 8.29 -10.16 4.51
CA TYR A 110 8.52 -11.04 3.36
C TYR A 110 7.64 -12.29 3.38
N LEU A 111 7.81 -13.18 4.38
CA LEU A 111 7.03 -14.41 4.45
C LEU A 111 5.54 -14.14 4.64
N GLY A 112 5.19 -13.11 5.41
CA GLY A 112 3.82 -12.65 5.55
C GLY A 112 3.21 -12.18 4.22
N ALA A 113 3.97 -11.45 3.40
CA ALA A 113 3.52 -11.05 2.07
C ALA A 113 3.34 -12.27 1.13
N ILE A 114 4.23 -13.26 1.17
CA ILE A 114 4.08 -14.53 0.42
C ILE A 114 2.79 -15.24 0.83
N ASN A 115 2.51 -15.34 2.12
CA ASN A 115 1.31 -16.00 2.63
C ASN A 115 0.04 -15.26 2.18
N ILE A 116 0.04 -13.91 2.25
CA ILE A 116 -1.06 -13.08 1.73
C ILE A 116 -1.27 -13.35 0.23
N VAL A 117 -0.21 -13.32 -0.59
CA VAL A 117 -0.29 -13.58 -2.04
C VAL A 117 -0.84 -14.96 -2.33
N SER A 118 -0.37 -16.00 -1.61
CA SER A 118 -0.87 -17.37 -1.78
C SER A 118 -2.37 -17.48 -1.48
N ALA A 119 -2.80 -16.97 -0.33
CA ALA A 119 -4.20 -16.99 0.08
C ALA A 119 -5.08 -16.11 -0.83
N ALA A 120 -4.57 -14.97 -1.31
CA ALA A 120 -5.26 -14.09 -2.25
C ALA A 120 -5.55 -14.79 -3.59
N LYS A 121 -4.59 -15.57 -4.11
CA LYS A 121 -4.79 -16.38 -5.32
C LYS A 121 -5.87 -17.45 -5.12
N GLU A 122 -5.81 -18.15 -4.00
CA GLU A 122 -6.77 -19.22 -3.66
C GLU A 122 -8.19 -18.66 -3.48
N SER A 123 -8.32 -17.42 -2.97
CA SER A 123 -9.60 -16.75 -2.70
C SER A 123 -10.14 -15.91 -3.87
N GLY A 124 -9.40 -15.78 -4.98
CA GLY A 124 -9.83 -15.02 -6.15
C GLY A 124 -9.78 -13.49 -5.96
N VAL A 125 -8.92 -12.99 -5.09
CA VAL A 125 -8.70 -11.54 -4.89
C VAL A 125 -8.26 -10.90 -6.21
N GLN A 126 -8.87 -9.77 -6.54
CA GLN A 126 -8.67 -9.09 -7.82
C GLN A 126 -7.51 -8.08 -7.80
N GLN A 127 -7.19 -7.50 -6.64
CA GLN A 127 -6.12 -6.49 -6.52
C GLN A 127 -5.45 -6.54 -5.14
N ILE A 128 -4.12 -6.36 -5.13
CA ILE A 128 -3.32 -6.17 -3.91
C ILE A 128 -2.70 -4.79 -3.94
N ILE A 129 -2.99 -3.97 -2.93
CA ILE A 129 -2.38 -2.67 -2.69
C ILE A 129 -1.41 -2.82 -1.52
N TYR A 130 -0.13 -2.61 -1.76
CA TYR A 130 0.92 -2.88 -0.79
C TYR A 130 1.66 -1.61 -0.38
N MET A 131 1.71 -1.35 0.92
CA MET A 131 2.52 -0.29 1.50
C MET A 131 3.95 -0.79 1.71
N SER A 132 4.83 -0.38 0.82
CA SER A 132 6.27 -0.63 0.91
C SER A 132 6.99 0.54 1.61
N SER A 133 8.13 0.95 1.11
CA SER A 133 8.91 2.10 1.60
C SER A 133 9.86 2.60 0.52
N ILE A 134 10.15 3.88 0.49
CA ILE A 134 11.35 4.42 -0.17
C ILE A 134 12.56 3.62 0.30
N GLY A 135 13.46 3.29 -0.62
CA GLY A 135 14.63 2.44 -0.37
C GLY A 135 14.40 0.94 -0.63
N ALA A 136 13.15 0.49 -0.79
CA ALA A 136 12.88 -0.90 -1.19
C ALA A 136 13.16 -1.14 -2.68
N GLY A 137 13.20 -0.09 -3.50
CA GLY A 137 13.60 -0.17 -4.92
C GLY A 137 15.07 -0.49 -5.14
N GLY A 138 15.85 -0.49 -4.09
CA GLY A 138 17.26 -0.88 -4.14
C GLY A 138 18.17 0.20 -4.69
N ALA A 139 17.72 1.46 -4.71
CA ALA A 139 18.63 2.54 -4.98
C ALA A 139 19.86 2.39 -4.07
N GLU A 140 21.04 2.33 -4.67
CA GLU A 140 22.31 2.26 -3.98
C GLU A 140 22.62 3.62 -3.31
N ASN A 141 21.63 4.15 -2.54
CA ASN A 141 21.81 5.37 -1.80
C ASN A 141 22.13 5.06 -0.33
N ILE A 142 22.77 6.01 0.32
CA ILE A 142 23.20 5.85 1.72
C ILE A 142 22.01 5.66 2.66
N SER A 143 20.83 6.20 2.31
CA SER A 143 19.61 6.06 3.11
C SER A 143 19.12 4.63 3.15
N THR A 144 19.06 3.94 2.00
CA THR A 144 18.71 2.52 1.91
C THR A 144 19.65 1.66 2.72
N VAL A 145 20.95 1.94 2.62
CA VAL A 145 21.99 1.26 3.37
C VAL A 145 21.79 1.45 4.87
N MET A 146 21.59 2.68 5.32
CA MET A 146 21.37 3.00 6.73
C MET A 146 20.07 2.36 7.25
N LEU A 147 18.99 2.41 6.50
CA LEU A 147 17.73 1.77 6.87
C LEU A 147 17.88 0.25 7.00
N ASN A 148 18.60 -0.40 6.08
CA ASN A 148 18.86 -1.84 6.19
C ASN A 148 19.72 -2.19 7.41
N LEU A 149 20.69 -1.34 7.77
CA LEU A 149 21.52 -1.56 8.95
C LEU A 149 20.76 -1.36 10.25
N LEU A 150 19.96 -0.29 10.33
CA LEU A 150 19.32 0.14 11.58
C LEU A 150 17.95 -0.55 11.79
N ALA A 151 17.26 -0.93 10.71
CA ALA A 151 15.91 -1.49 10.74
C ALA A 151 15.89 -2.98 10.35
N ASN A 152 16.86 -3.76 10.81
CA ASN A 152 16.88 -5.23 10.64
C ASN A 152 16.64 -5.70 9.19
N LYS A 153 17.27 -5.04 8.22
CA LYS A 153 17.16 -5.32 6.78
C LYS A 153 15.73 -5.17 6.23
N THR A 154 14.89 -4.37 6.84
CA THR A 154 13.49 -4.19 6.43
C THR A 154 13.35 -3.84 4.94
N MET A 155 14.22 -2.99 4.39
CA MET A 155 14.17 -2.63 2.98
C MET A 155 14.41 -3.82 2.06
N LYS A 156 15.34 -4.72 2.41
CA LYS A 156 15.55 -5.99 1.69
C LYS A 156 14.27 -6.83 1.67
N TRP A 157 13.66 -7.02 2.83
CA TRP A 157 12.49 -7.90 2.95
C TRP A 157 11.27 -7.33 2.23
N LYS A 158 11.11 -6.00 2.28
CA LYS A 158 10.08 -5.31 1.48
C LYS A 158 10.33 -5.43 -0.03
N ALA A 159 11.56 -5.27 -0.48
CA ALA A 159 11.92 -5.45 -1.89
C ALA A 159 11.57 -6.86 -2.41
N LEU A 160 11.88 -7.89 -1.63
CA LEU A 160 11.54 -9.27 -1.97
C LEU A 160 10.01 -9.51 -1.94
N ALA A 161 9.29 -8.89 -1.00
CA ALA A 161 7.83 -8.91 -0.96
C ALA A 161 7.21 -8.26 -2.21
N GLU A 162 7.72 -7.10 -2.62
CA GLU A 162 7.30 -6.43 -3.85
C GLU A 162 7.46 -7.32 -5.09
N GLU A 163 8.58 -8.04 -5.18
CA GLU A 163 8.84 -8.97 -6.28
C GLU A 163 7.79 -10.09 -6.31
N GLN A 164 7.46 -10.68 -5.16
CA GLN A 164 6.42 -11.71 -5.06
C GLN A 164 5.04 -11.18 -5.46
N ILE A 165 4.71 -9.96 -5.06
CA ILE A 165 3.45 -9.31 -5.42
C ILE A 165 3.39 -9.04 -6.92
N ARG A 166 4.45 -8.46 -7.53
CA ARG A 166 4.52 -8.22 -8.98
C ARG A 166 4.38 -9.51 -9.81
N ASN A 167 4.97 -10.59 -9.34
CA ASN A 167 4.95 -11.90 -10.02
C ASN A 167 3.73 -12.75 -9.66
N SER A 168 2.80 -12.21 -8.86
CA SER A 168 1.63 -12.96 -8.39
C SER A 168 0.61 -13.29 -9.49
N GLY A 169 0.54 -12.50 -10.55
CA GLY A 169 -0.53 -12.56 -11.55
C GLY A 169 -1.83 -11.85 -11.10
N ILE A 170 -1.87 -11.31 -9.88
CA ILE A 170 -2.96 -10.46 -9.37
C ILE A 170 -2.62 -9.01 -9.72
N ALA A 171 -3.61 -8.18 -10.09
CA ALA A 171 -3.37 -6.76 -10.26
C ALA A 171 -2.81 -6.16 -8.96
N PHE A 172 -1.80 -5.30 -9.07
CA PHE A 172 -1.15 -4.75 -7.89
C PHE A 172 -0.98 -3.22 -7.96
N THR A 173 -0.84 -2.62 -6.78
CA THR A 173 -0.32 -1.26 -6.61
C THR A 173 0.68 -1.29 -5.46
N ILE A 174 1.91 -0.85 -5.71
CA ILE A 174 2.95 -0.78 -4.69
C ILE A 174 3.26 0.68 -4.42
N VAL A 175 2.92 1.15 -3.22
CA VAL A 175 3.18 2.51 -2.76
C VAL A 175 4.39 2.49 -1.84
N ARG A 176 5.39 3.30 -2.13
CA ARG A 176 6.61 3.48 -1.34
C ARG A 176 6.60 4.84 -0.64
N PRO A 177 6.04 4.96 0.55
CA PRO A 177 6.06 6.23 1.28
C PRO A 177 7.47 6.59 1.74
N GLY A 178 7.70 7.90 1.86
CA GLY A 178 8.83 8.46 2.59
C GLY A 178 8.77 8.19 4.09
N GLY A 179 9.59 8.90 4.87
CA GLY A 179 9.56 8.83 6.34
C GLY A 179 8.17 9.17 6.89
N LEU A 180 7.60 8.26 7.68
CA LEU A 180 6.21 8.37 8.13
C LEU A 180 6.06 9.31 9.32
N LEU A 181 5.28 10.38 9.16
CA LEU A 181 4.95 11.35 10.19
C LEU A 181 3.64 10.99 10.92
N GLY A 182 3.47 11.55 12.12
CA GLY A 182 2.23 11.46 12.89
C GLY A 182 1.35 12.69 12.83
N GLU A 183 1.83 13.77 12.18
CA GLU A 183 1.11 15.02 12.00
C GLU A 183 -0.04 14.86 11.01
N PRO A 184 -1.07 15.72 11.08
CA PRO A 184 -2.14 15.77 10.09
C PRO A 184 -1.63 16.10 8.68
N ALA A 185 -2.36 15.66 7.66
CA ALA A 185 -2.14 16.00 6.27
C ALA A 185 -2.40 17.50 6.01
N THR A 186 -1.40 18.25 5.55
CA THR A 186 -1.50 19.70 5.31
C THR A 186 -0.82 20.16 4.02
N GLN A 187 -0.19 19.25 3.28
CA GLN A 187 0.60 19.58 2.10
C GLN A 187 0.16 18.74 0.90
N GLY A 188 0.55 19.16 -0.30
CA GLY A 188 0.39 18.32 -1.49
C GLY A 188 1.25 17.06 -1.44
N ILE A 189 0.93 16.09 -2.27
CA ILE A 189 1.67 14.83 -2.37
C ILE A 189 2.33 14.77 -3.74
N GLN A 190 3.65 14.57 -3.74
CA GLN A 190 4.43 14.31 -4.93
C GLN A 190 4.50 12.80 -5.17
N PHE A 191 4.20 12.36 -6.41
CA PHE A 191 4.47 11.02 -6.89
C PHE A 191 5.81 10.98 -7.62
N SER A 192 6.54 9.88 -7.47
CA SER A 192 7.81 9.62 -8.15
C SER A 192 7.95 8.15 -8.49
N GLN A 193 8.85 7.80 -9.41
CA GLN A 193 9.18 6.42 -9.74
C GLN A 193 10.70 6.25 -9.85
N GLY A 194 11.20 5.04 -9.56
CA GLY A 194 12.63 4.72 -9.67
C GLY A 194 13.41 4.84 -8.37
N ASP A 195 12.74 5.08 -7.23
CA ASP A 195 13.34 5.17 -5.88
C ASP A 195 14.43 6.24 -5.75
N ASN A 196 14.20 7.39 -6.43
CA ASN A 196 15.15 8.49 -6.53
C ASN A 196 14.78 9.72 -5.69
N VAL A 197 13.72 9.63 -4.89
CA VAL A 197 13.21 10.72 -4.06
C VAL A 197 13.42 10.40 -2.59
N LEU A 198 13.63 11.43 -1.78
CA LEU A 198 13.69 11.35 -0.32
C LEU A 198 12.78 12.43 0.27
N GLY A 199 12.04 12.07 1.32
CA GLY A 199 11.13 13.00 1.97
C GLY A 199 10.35 12.35 3.09
N TRP A 200 9.35 13.06 3.56
CA TRP A 200 8.48 12.67 4.65
C TRP A 200 7.03 12.77 4.20
N ILE A 201 6.15 12.03 4.85
CA ILE A 201 4.71 12.03 4.54
C ILE A 201 3.89 11.63 5.76
N PRO A 202 2.80 12.33 6.11
CA PRO A 202 1.85 11.90 7.13
C PRO A 202 1.22 10.54 6.78
N ARG A 203 0.95 9.74 7.82
CA ARG A 203 0.26 8.46 7.64
C ARG A 203 -1.14 8.59 7.09
N GLU A 204 -1.78 9.70 7.37
CA GLU A 204 -3.09 10.04 6.82
C GLU A 204 -3.05 10.17 5.30
N ASP A 205 -2.05 10.89 4.75
CA ASP A 205 -1.83 11.02 3.30
C ASP A 205 -1.52 9.67 2.65
N VAL A 206 -0.67 8.86 3.30
CA VAL A 206 -0.38 7.50 2.80
C VAL A 206 -1.65 6.66 2.73
N ALA A 207 -2.50 6.72 3.76
CA ALA A 207 -3.77 6.02 3.79
C ALA A 207 -4.70 6.49 2.67
N ALA A 208 -4.78 7.80 2.43
CA ALA A 208 -5.57 8.37 1.34
C ALA A 208 -5.09 7.86 -0.04
N VAL A 209 -3.77 7.81 -0.30
CA VAL A 209 -3.21 7.29 -1.55
C VAL A 209 -3.50 5.79 -1.71
N LEU A 210 -3.32 4.99 -0.65
CA LEU A 210 -3.60 3.55 -0.68
C LEU A 210 -5.08 3.27 -0.99
N VAL A 211 -5.99 4.00 -0.37
CA VAL A 211 -7.43 3.83 -0.59
C VAL A 211 -7.84 4.34 -1.97
N GLU A 212 -7.36 5.51 -2.42
CA GLU A 212 -7.62 6.02 -3.76
C GLU A 212 -7.19 5.03 -4.85
N SER A 213 -6.10 4.28 -4.63
CA SER A 213 -5.60 3.25 -5.56
C SER A 213 -6.60 2.13 -5.86
N ILE A 214 -7.63 1.93 -5.03
CA ILE A 214 -8.73 0.98 -5.29
C ILE A 214 -9.57 1.44 -6.49
N PHE A 215 -9.75 2.76 -6.64
CA PHE A 215 -10.68 3.40 -7.54
C PHE A 215 -10.03 3.94 -8.82
N LYS A 216 -8.70 3.95 -8.89
CA LYS A 216 -7.93 4.49 -10.02
C LYS A 216 -7.35 3.37 -10.86
N ASP A 217 -7.81 3.22 -12.10
CA ASP A 217 -7.22 2.26 -13.04
C ASP A 217 -5.75 2.57 -13.34
N GLY A 218 -5.38 3.85 -13.35
CA GLY A 218 -4.00 4.31 -13.49
C GLY A 218 -3.06 3.81 -12.39
N ALA A 219 -3.58 3.37 -11.23
CA ALA A 219 -2.79 2.79 -10.13
C ALA A 219 -2.43 1.31 -10.36
N LYS A 220 -3.18 0.59 -11.22
CA LYS A 220 -2.99 -0.84 -11.43
C LYS A 220 -1.67 -1.16 -12.08
N ASN A 221 -0.96 -2.16 -11.54
CA ASN A 221 0.35 -2.63 -11.99
C ASN A 221 1.42 -1.53 -11.99
N LYS A 222 1.36 -0.67 -10.97
CA LYS A 222 2.30 0.44 -10.76
C LYS A 222 3.06 0.29 -9.44
N THR A 223 4.30 0.77 -9.45
CA THR A 223 5.13 0.98 -8.27
C THR A 223 5.58 2.43 -8.28
N PHE A 224 5.35 3.17 -7.19
CA PHE A 224 5.70 4.58 -7.10
C PHE A 224 5.96 5.01 -5.65
N GLU A 225 6.78 6.04 -5.50
CA GLU A 225 7.10 6.70 -4.24
C GLU A 225 6.13 7.86 -3.99
N VAL A 226 5.87 8.14 -2.70
CA VAL A 226 5.06 9.29 -2.27
C VAL A 226 5.74 10.04 -1.12
N ILE A 227 5.85 11.35 -1.27
CA ILE A 227 6.32 12.27 -0.24
C ILE A 227 5.43 13.52 -0.24
N ASN A 228 5.47 14.31 0.85
CA ASN A 228 4.83 15.63 0.80
C ASN A 228 5.70 16.64 0.06
N ASP A 229 5.03 17.58 -0.58
CA ASP A 229 5.60 18.76 -1.23
C ASP A 229 4.68 19.95 -0.99
N ASP A 230 5.16 20.95 -0.26
CA ASP A 230 4.40 22.16 0.11
C ASP A 230 4.16 23.11 -1.07
N SER A 231 4.86 22.92 -2.18
CA SER A 231 4.65 23.67 -3.43
C SER A 231 3.46 23.17 -4.25
N LEU A 232 2.94 21.97 -3.94
CA LEU A 232 1.83 21.34 -4.67
C LEU A 232 0.48 21.59 -3.98
N PRO A 233 -0.62 21.75 -4.74
CA PRO A 233 -1.96 21.77 -4.18
C PRO A 233 -2.31 20.45 -3.47
N ILE A 234 -3.04 20.53 -2.36
CA ILE A 234 -3.36 19.38 -1.50
C ILE A 234 -4.00 18.22 -2.25
N ASP A 235 -4.89 18.48 -3.20
CA ASP A 235 -5.66 17.44 -3.92
C ASP A 235 -5.10 17.10 -5.32
N ALA A 236 -4.05 17.78 -5.80
CA ALA A 236 -3.54 17.62 -7.16
C ALA A 236 -3.06 16.18 -7.46
N TRP A 237 -2.58 15.46 -6.45
CA TRP A 237 -2.07 14.10 -6.57
C TRP A 237 -3.10 13.07 -7.08
N ARG A 238 -4.40 13.36 -6.95
CA ARG A 238 -5.46 12.45 -7.40
C ARG A 238 -5.48 12.20 -8.90
N ASP A 239 -4.91 13.12 -9.68
CA ASP A 239 -4.79 13.02 -11.12
C ASP A 239 -3.43 12.44 -11.57
N GLU A 240 -2.45 12.33 -10.63
CA GLU A 240 -1.10 11.81 -10.94
C GLU A 240 -1.08 10.31 -11.26
N PHE A 241 -2.09 9.54 -10.85
CA PHE A 241 -2.14 8.10 -11.14
C PHE A 241 -2.08 7.78 -12.64
N ASP A 242 -2.64 8.63 -13.48
CA ASP A 242 -2.68 8.41 -14.94
C ASP A 242 -1.33 8.73 -15.59
N SER A 243 -0.45 9.47 -14.93
CA SER A 243 0.90 9.79 -15.38
C SER A 243 1.92 8.69 -15.09
N LEU A 244 1.58 7.74 -14.19
CA LEU A 244 2.48 6.67 -13.77
C LEU A 244 2.77 5.67 -14.90
N LYS A 245 4.05 5.35 -15.06
CA LYS A 245 4.50 4.35 -16.02
C LYS A 245 4.41 2.94 -15.44
N PRO A 246 4.04 1.93 -16.23
CA PRO A 246 4.01 0.55 -15.78
C PRO A 246 5.39 0.05 -15.37
N ASN A 247 5.47 -0.65 -14.23
CA ASN A 247 6.64 -1.43 -13.81
C ASN A 247 7.99 -0.66 -13.77
N GLU A 248 7.96 0.67 -13.55
CA GLU A 248 9.18 1.39 -13.21
C GLU A 248 9.46 1.24 -11.71
N PHE A 249 10.52 0.52 -11.39
CA PHE A 249 11.01 0.30 -10.03
C PHE A 249 12.53 0.09 -10.11
N GLY A 250 13.21 0.50 -9.05
CA GLY A 250 14.66 0.40 -8.96
C GLY A 250 15.18 -1.04 -8.82
N VAL A 251 16.47 -1.18 -8.65
CA VAL A 251 17.15 -2.46 -8.39
C VAL A 251 16.67 -3.04 -7.04
N ILE A 252 16.56 -4.38 -6.94
CA ILE A 252 16.17 -5.05 -5.69
C ILE A 252 17.24 -4.82 -4.62
N ALA A 253 16.81 -4.34 -3.46
CA ALA A 253 17.69 -4.18 -2.31
C ALA A 253 18.16 -5.54 -1.79
N THR A 254 19.43 -5.86 -1.92
CA THR A 254 19.99 -7.13 -1.44
C THR A 254 20.15 -7.18 0.08
N GLY A 255 20.12 -6.01 0.74
CA GLY A 255 20.43 -5.86 2.15
C GLY A 255 21.94 -5.98 2.44
N GLU A 256 22.75 -6.13 1.39
CA GLU A 256 24.20 -6.08 1.48
C GLU A 256 24.70 -4.67 1.18
N LEU A 257 25.68 -4.21 1.95
CA LEU A 257 26.34 -2.95 1.67
C LEU A 257 27.25 -3.13 0.47
N PRO A 258 27.07 -2.39 -0.64
CA PRO A 258 28.08 -2.34 -1.70
C PRO A 258 29.44 -2.00 -1.09
N THR A 259 30.49 -2.65 -1.57
CA THR A 259 31.88 -2.53 -1.03
C THR A 259 32.33 -1.07 -0.87
N ARG A 260 31.88 -0.16 -1.75
CA ARG A 260 32.15 1.27 -1.69
C ARG A 260 31.66 1.95 -0.38
N TYR A 261 30.56 1.43 0.22
CA TYR A 261 30.01 1.98 1.47
C TYR A 261 30.70 1.43 2.73
N TRP A 262 31.35 0.27 2.65
CA TRP A 262 32.20 -0.23 3.73
C TRP A 262 33.50 0.57 3.86
N LEU A 263 34.02 1.02 2.73
CA LEU A 263 35.29 1.78 2.71
C LEU A 263 35.12 3.21 3.22
N SER A 264 33.96 3.85 2.97
CA SER A 264 33.78 5.26 3.36
C SER A 264 33.71 5.49 4.88
N PRO A 265 33.00 4.71 5.72
CA PRO A 265 33.08 4.82 7.17
C PRO A 265 34.48 4.52 7.71
N LEU A 266 35.14 3.52 7.13
CA LEU A 266 36.51 3.18 7.52
C LEU A 266 37.47 4.33 7.23
N LEU A 267 37.37 4.97 6.08
CA LEU A 267 38.16 6.15 5.72
C LEU A 267 37.88 7.34 6.64
N VAL A 268 36.61 7.56 7.00
CA VAL A 268 36.23 8.60 7.98
C VAL A 268 36.81 8.31 9.35
N ILE A 269 36.73 7.07 9.84
CA ILE A 269 37.36 6.66 11.13
C ILE A 269 38.86 6.84 11.10
N ILE A 270 39.52 6.42 10.02
CA ILE A 270 40.95 6.60 9.82
C ILE A 270 41.32 8.10 9.85
N ALA A 271 40.53 8.93 9.14
CA ALA A 271 40.76 10.38 9.12
C ALA A 271 40.59 11.01 10.53
N ILE A 272 39.54 10.60 11.26
CA ILE A 272 39.34 11.05 12.66
C ILE A 272 40.49 10.64 13.55
N ILE A 273 40.91 9.37 13.50
CA ILE A 273 42.07 8.87 14.28
C ILE A 273 43.35 9.64 13.91
N TYR A 274 43.57 9.89 12.63
CA TYR A 274 44.71 10.69 12.16
C TYR A 274 44.68 12.11 12.70
N LEU A 275 43.52 12.78 12.66
CA LEU A 275 43.35 14.14 13.17
C LEU A 275 43.58 14.22 14.70
N ILE A 276 43.05 13.24 15.45
CA ILE A 276 43.26 13.14 16.90
C ILE A 276 44.73 12.95 17.21
N ARG A 277 45.43 12.03 16.52
CA ARG A 277 46.87 11.79 16.70
C ARG A 277 47.71 13.03 16.35
N ARG A 278 47.37 13.71 15.26
CA ARG A 278 48.04 14.95 14.85
C ARG A 278 47.84 16.08 15.86
N LYS A 279 46.65 16.19 16.47
CA LYS A 279 46.42 17.18 17.53
C LYS A 279 47.25 16.89 18.79
N ARG A 280 47.35 15.62 19.20
CA ARG A 280 48.15 15.19 20.34
C ARG A 280 49.65 15.33 20.13
N ALA A 281 50.13 15.30 18.89
CA ALA A 281 51.55 15.47 18.56
C ALA A 281 51.96 16.95 18.48
N ARG A 282 51.02 17.88 18.56
CA ARG A 282 51.22 19.34 18.52
C ARG A 282 51.01 20.01 19.88
N SER A 283 50.51 19.28 20.86
CA SER A 283 50.43 19.65 22.29
C SER A 283 51.57 19.06 23.09
#